data_5e382074bc7d6540ddc447e9329b8906
#
_entry.id   5e382074bc7d6540ddc447e9329b8906
#
_cell.length_a   1.000
_cell.length_b   1.000
_cell.length_c   1.000
_cell.angle_alpha   90.00
_cell.angle_beta   90.00
_cell.angle_gamma   90.00
#
_symmetry.space_group_name_H-M   'P 1'
#
loop_
_entity.id
_entity.type
_entity.pdbx_description
1 polymer ?
#
loop_
_entity_poly.entity_id
_entity_poly.type
_entity_poly.pdbx_seq_one_letter_code
_entity_poly.pdbx_strand_id
1 'polypeptide(L)'
;MKNTRGSTIGVILIISIFSVFATSCASFLHKKAKTKKIASVFYPPSPDTPHLQYLTSISGSDFVGKRTKFGTFILGAEDVSQMVKPYGLSFTNGKLYICDPGIGGLEIIDLKNNEYSNFTPGSNGQMKSPLNCYVDKNEFLYVADPGRHEVVLYDSVGNYIGKIADTGSFKPTDVAIYGDEIWVTNPDNHRLNVYDKHTKQFIRYFGEEFGPGDDGFLYSPYNLCITADVIYITDFGDFKIKKYDRAGKFLSSIGSYGTGVGQFVRPKGIACDKDGILYVVDAGFENAQMFNDKGQLLMFFGGPYKGPGDMWLPAKVVVDYDNLEYFKKYVDPKYNLNYLIIVSNQYGPDKINIYGSISPVKN
;
A
#
# COMPACT_ATOMS: atom_id res chain seq x y z
N MET A 1 70.57 -11.27 55.95
CA MET A 1 71.04 -10.70 54.71
C MET A 1 70.44 -11.44 53.55
N LYS A 2 69.40 -10.88 52.89
CA LYS A 2 68.94 -11.26 51.54
C LYS A 2 68.20 -10.07 50.92
N ASN A 3 68.71 -9.68 49.82
CA ASN A 3 68.35 -8.50 49.02
C ASN A 3 66.90 -8.48 48.56
N THR A 4 66.21 -7.38 48.71
CA THR A 4 65.02 -6.96 47.99
C THR A 4 65.37 -5.87 46.97
N ARG A 5 65.58 -6.25 45.70
CA ARG A 5 65.59 -5.33 44.58
C ARG A 5 64.83 -6.02 43.43
N GLY A 6 63.65 -5.54 43.14
CA GLY A 6 62.88 -6.06 41.98
C GLY A 6 61.39 -5.73 42.00
N SER A 7 61.01 -4.47 42.19
CA SER A 7 59.61 -4.09 42.16
C SER A 7 59.29 -2.71 41.54
N THR A 8 60.27 -2.03 40.91
CA THR A 8 60.01 -0.65 40.44
C THR A 8 59.99 -0.50 38.87
N ILE A 9 60.32 -1.56 38.16
CA ILE A 9 60.37 -1.51 36.66
C ILE A 9 59.05 -1.95 36.03
N GLY A 10 58.24 -2.76 36.73
CA GLY A 10 56.95 -3.28 36.20
C GLY A 10 55.82 -2.25 36.13
N VAL A 11 55.85 -1.22 36.98
CA VAL A 11 54.74 -0.24 37.04
C VAL A 11 54.88 0.86 36.01
N ILE A 12 56.08 1.18 35.55
CA ILE A 12 56.30 2.23 34.51
C ILE A 12 55.98 1.73 33.11
N LEU A 13 56.05 0.41 32.86
CA LEU A 13 55.75 -0.17 31.53
C LEU A 13 54.23 -0.32 31.28
N ILE A 14 53.42 -0.42 32.36
CA ILE A 14 51.94 -0.56 32.23
C ILE A 14 51.28 0.81 32.01
N ILE A 15 51.86 1.89 32.49
CA ILE A 15 51.33 3.26 32.31
C ILE A 15 51.61 3.78 30.88
N SER A 16 52.71 3.37 30.26
CA SER A 16 53.04 3.78 28.89
C SER A 16 52.23 3.04 27.77
N ILE A 17 51.66 1.86 28.09
CA ILE A 17 50.81 1.13 27.13
C ILE A 17 49.37 1.67 27.14
N PHE A 18 48.90 2.26 28.24
CA PHE A 18 47.57 2.86 28.33
C PHE A 18 47.45 4.23 27.65
N SER A 19 48.56 4.95 27.46
CA SER A 19 48.55 6.27 26.81
C SER A 19 48.61 6.22 25.28
N VAL A 20 48.94 5.07 24.66
CA VAL A 20 48.99 4.91 23.20
C VAL A 20 47.61 4.49 22.62
N PHE A 21 46.71 3.93 23.45
CA PHE A 21 45.36 3.58 23.03
C PHE A 21 44.33 4.72 23.11
N ALA A 22 44.67 5.85 23.74
CA ALA A 22 43.76 6.98 23.90
C ALA A 22 43.78 7.99 22.73
N THR A 23 44.73 7.88 21.82
CA THR A 23 44.84 8.83 20.67
C THR A 23 44.39 8.29 19.31
N SER A 24 43.93 7.03 19.26
CA SER A 24 43.48 6.42 18.00
C SER A 24 41.95 6.48 17.74
N CYS A 25 41.16 7.13 18.60
CA CYS A 25 39.71 7.20 18.47
C CYS A 25 39.14 8.58 18.05
N ALA A 26 39.95 9.47 17.47
CA ALA A 26 39.51 10.84 17.18
C ALA A 26 39.40 11.20 15.70
N SER A 27 39.32 10.23 14.80
CA SER A 27 39.16 10.55 13.35
C SER A 27 38.13 9.73 12.59
N PHE A 28 37.14 9.12 13.28
CA PHE A 28 35.90 8.75 12.61
C PHE A 28 34.96 9.96 12.55
N LEU A 29 35.42 11.01 11.86
CA LEU A 29 34.56 12.11 11.46
C LEU A 29 33.46 11.56 10.54
N HIS A 30 32.25 11.62 11.07
CA HIS A 30 31.02 11.43 10.35
C HIS A 30 31.08 12.07 8.98
N LYS A 31 31.32 11.29 7.94
CA LYS A 31 30.78 11.63 6.63
C LYS A 31 29.27 11.67 6.82
N LYS A 32 28.68 12.87 6.95
CA LYS A 32 27.25 13.05 6.70
C LYS A 32 26.98 12.33 5.40
N ALA A 33 26.19 11.24 5.46
CA ALA A 33 25.67 10.63 4.26
C ALA A 33 24.99 11.78 3.51
N LYS A 34 25.58 12.18 2.38
CA LYS A 34 24.90 13.08 1.45
C LYS A 34 23.65 12.31 1.06
N THR A 35 22.50 12.77 1.51
CA THR A 35 21.20 12.32 1.00
C THR A 35 21.32 12.46 -0.50
N LYS A 36 21.44 11.36 -1.22
CA LYS A 36 21.52 11.33 -2.66
C LYS A 36 20.18 11.93 -3.09
N LYS A 37 20.19 13.15 -3.65
CA LYS A 37 18.99 13.79 -4.16
C LYS A 37 18.51 12.86 -5.26
N ILE A 38 17.47 12.09 -4.99
CA ILE A 38 16.83 11.21 -5.98
C ILE A 38 16.36 12.16 -7.07
N ALA A 39 16.77 11.92 -8.31
CA ALA A 39 16.29 12.70 -9.44
C ALA A 39 14.75 12.58 -9.44
N SER A 40 14.06 13.72 -9.54
CA SER A 40 12.60 13.72 -9.58
C SER A 40 12.11 12.93 -10.80
N VAL A 41 11.30 11.92 -10.58
CA VAL A 41 10.70 11.11 -11.64
C VAL A 41 9.32 11.66 -11.93
N PHE A 42 9.07 12.02 -13.19
CA PHE A 42 7.83 12.61 -13.66
C PHE A 42 7.17 11.78 -14.74
N TYR A 43 5.84 11.85 -14.80
CA TYR A 43 5.02 11.20 -15.81
C TYR A 43 4.02 12.19 -16.44
N PRO A 44 3.98 12.33 -17.77
CA PRO A 44 4.99 11.83 -18.69
C PRO A 44 6.37 12.45 -18.42
N PRO A 45 7.45 11.82 -18.90
CA PRO A 45 8.80 12.41 -18.80
C PRO A 45 8.97 13.62 -19.73
N SER A 46 9.95 14.48 -19.42
CA SER A 46 10.33 15.59 -20.30
C SER A 46 10.58 15.08 -21.75
N PRO A 47 10.18 15.83 -22.82
CA PRO A 47 9.79 17.26 -22.81
C PRO A 47 8.30 17.54 -22.52
N ASP A 48 7.47 16.53 -22.32
CA ASP A 48 6.06 16.72 -22.08
C ASP A 48 5.80 17.35 -20.71
N THR A 49 4.66 18.02 -20.56
CA THR A 49 4.23 18.59 -19.27
C THR A 49 3.84 17.45 -18.33
N PRO A 50 4.50 17.31 -17.18
CA PRO A 50 4.18 16.23 -16.27
C PRO A 50 2.85 16.46 -15.53
N HIS A 51 2.12 15.37 -15.33
CA HIS A 51 0.88 15.33 -14.55
C HIS A 51 1.06 14.59 -13.22
N LEU A 52 2.05 13.70 -13.15
CA LEU A 52 2.37 12.95 -11.95
C LEU A 52 3.87 13.10 -11.63
N GLN A 53 4.17 13.10 -10.33
CA GLN A 53 5.53 12.98 -9.79
C GLN A 53 5.60 11.80 -8.84
N TYR A 54 6.62 10.94 -8.99
CA TYR A 54 6.98 10.01 -7.93
C TYR A 54 7.58 10.80 -6.76
N LEU A 55 7.01 10.64 -5.58
CA LEU A 55 7.39 11.41 -4.39
C LEU A 55 8.39 10.65 -3.52
N THR A 56 8.05 9.41 -3.16
CA THR A 56 8.85 8.56 -2.27
C THR A 56 8.29 7.13 -2.24
N SER A 57 9.00 6.23 -1.55
CA SER A 57 8.47 4.91 -1.18
C SER A 57 8.59 4.67 0.32
N ILE A 58 7.78 3.75 0.82
CA ILE A 58 7.78 3.28 2.20
C ILE A 58 7.98 1.76 2.16
N SER A 59 8.97 1.24 2.89
CA SER A 59 9.30 -0.19 2.86
C SER A 59 9.37 -0.83 4.24
N GLY A 60 9.29 -0.05 5.29
CA GLY A 60 9.36 -0.54 6.66
C GLY A 60 9.36 0.59 7.71
N SER A 61 9.74 0.23 8.92
CA SER A 61 9.74 1.12 10.08
C SER A 61 10.73 2.28 10.00
N ASP A 62 11.73 2.20 9.13
CA ASP A 62 12.75 3.25 8.94
C ASP A 62 12.17 4.54 8.34
N PHE A 63 11.02 4.48 7.70
CA PHE A 63 10.35 5.66 7.16
C PHE A 63 9.84 6.62 8.25
N VAL A 64 9.34 6.09 9.38
CA VAL A 64 8.74 6.86 10.47
C VAL A 64 9.60 6.89 11.75
N GLY A 65 10.59 6.01 11.88
CA GLY A 65 11.37 5.86 13.12
C GLY A 65 12.20 7.09 13.47
N LYS A 66 11.91 7.76 14.58
CA LYS A 66 12.84 8.65 15.25
C LYS A 66 13.89 7.79 15.95
N ARG A 67 15.02 7.53 15.29
CA ARG A 67 16.21 7.02 15.99
C ARG A 67 16.68 8.09 16.97
N THR A 68 16.36 7.94 18.26
CA THR A 68 17.03 8.72 19.28
C THR A 68 18.47 8.21 19.36
N LYS A 69 19.45 9.10 19.11
CA LYS A 69 20.90 8.78 19.18
C LYS A 69 21.31 8.09 20.49
N PHE A 70 20.53 8.27 21.55
CA PHE A 70 20.76 7.69 22.86
C PHE A 70 20.27 6.23 22.96
N GLY A 71 19.11 5.90 22.39
CA GLY A 71 18.60 4.53 22.35
C GLY A 71 19.50 3.58 21.55
N THR A 72 19.99 4.03 20.38
CA THR A 72 20.92 3.25 19.55
C THR A 72 22.26 2.96 20.23
N PHE A 73 22.71 3.83 21.13
CA PHE A 73 23.97 3.65 21.85
C PHE A 73 23.86 2.60 22.99
N ILE A 74 22.71 2.50 23.64
CA ILE A 74 22.50 1.60 24.79
C ILE A 74 21.93 0.23 24.40
N LEU A 75 20.99 0.19 23.42
CA LEU A 75 20.24 -1.02 23.05
C LEU A 75 20.74 -1.70 21.77
N GLY A 76 21.74 -1.11 21.08
CA GLY A 76 22.15 -1.57 19.75
C GLY A 76 21.24 -1.00 18.65
N ALA A 77 21.53 -1.33 17.40
CA ALA A 77 20.65 -0.99 16.27
C ALA A 77 19.35 -1.79 16.43
N GLU A 78 18.21 -1.11 16.59
CA GLU A 78 16.91 -1.77 16.45
C GLU A 78 16.83 -2.35 15.04
N ASP A 79 16.45 -3.62 14.94
CA ASP A 79 16.21 -4.26 13.66
C ASP A 79 15.08 -3.50 12.95
N VAL A 80 15.37 -3.00 11.74
CA VAL A 80 14.36 -2.35 10.92
C VAL A 80 13.35 -3.41 10.49
N SER A 81 12.09 -3.25 10.93
CA SER A 81 11.01 -4.10 10.44
C SER A 81 10.73 -3.75 8.99
N GLN A 82 10.82 -4.74 8.11
CA GLN A 82 10.57 -4.60 6.68
C GLN A 82 9.25 -5.29 6.32
N MET A 83 8.50 -4.68 5.41
CA MET A 83 7.31 -5.30 4.82
C MET A 83 7.70 -6.57 4.06
N VAL A 84 6.97 -7.67 4.28
CA VAL A 84 7.25 -8.95 3.65
C VAL A 84 6.63 -9.02 2.25
N LYS A 85 5.30 -8.95 2.20
CA LYS A 85 4.53 -9.08 0.95
C LYS A 85 3.27 -8.21 1.00
N PRO A 86 3.38 -6.89 1.04
CA PRO A 86 2.22 -6.00 1.13
C PRO A 86 1.30 -6.18 -0.08
N TYR A 87 -0.01 -6.12 0.17
CA TYR A 87 -1.02 -6.31 -0.85
C TYR A 87 -2.05 -5.18 -0.86
N GLY A 88 -3.17 -5.34 -0.15
CA GLY A 88 -4.20 -4.33 -0.02
C GLY A 88 -3.79 -3.19 0.90
N LEU A 89 -4.33 -2.02 0.67
CA LEU A 89 -4.05 -0.86 1.52
C LEU A 89 -5.26 0.07 1.64
N SER A 90 -5.34 0.76 2.78
CA SER A 90 -6.29 1.83 3.06
C SER A 90 -5.57 2.96 3.78
N PHE A 91 -5.89 4.22 3.43
CA PHE A 91 -5.27 5.40 4.03
C PHE A 91 -6.34 6.32 4.61
N THR A 92 -6.33 6.53 5.91
CA THR A 92 -7.29 7.39 6.61
C THR A 92 -6.66 8.04 7.84
N ASN A 93 -7.03 9.27 8.16
CA ASN A 93 -6.61 10.00 9.37
C ASN A 93 -5.08 10.00 9.61
N GLY A 94 -4.25 10.03 8.55
CA GLY A 94 -2.78 9.97 8.64
C GLY A 94 -2.22 8.58 8.92
N LYS A 95 -3.05 7.52 8.93
CA LYS A 95 -2.64 6.13 9.12
C LYS A 95 -2.80 5.33 7.84
N LEU A 96 -1.73 4.70 7.40
CA LEU A 96 -1.71 3.77 6.30
C LEU A 96 -1.79 2.34 6.85
N TYR A 97 -2.86 1.63 6.50
CA TYR A 97 -3.12 0.24 6.85
C TYR A 97 -2.79 -0.63 5.65
N ILE A 98 -1.92 -1.60 5.82
CA ILE A 98 -1.37 -2.40 4.73
C ILE A 98 -1.55 -3.87 5.07
N CYS A 99 -2.38 -4.58 4.30
CA CYS A 99 -2.48 -6.02 4.42
C CYS A 99 -1.19 -6.69 3.97
N ASP A 100 -0.59 -7.49 4.84
CA ASP A 100 0.58 -8.29 4.50
C ASP A 100 0.34 -9.76 4.83
N PRO A 101 -0.05 -10.58 3.82
CA PRO A 101 -0.20 -12.02 4.00
C PRO A 101 1.08 -12.72 4.47
N GLY A 102 2.24 -12.11 4.28
CA GLY A 102 3.53 -12.66 4.71
C GLY A 102 3.69 -12.71 6.23
N ILE A 103 3.04 -11.77 6.94
CA ILE A 103 3.01 -11.76 8.41
C ILE A 103 1.67 -12.29 8.97
N GLY A 104 0.69 -12.59 8.10
CA GLY A 104 -0.66 -12.98 8.52
C GLY A 104 -1.40 -11.85 9.26
N GLY A 105 -1.17 -10.61 8.88
CA GLY A 105 -1.69 -9.41 9.57
C GLY A 105 -1.64 -8.16 8.72
N LEU A 106 -1.72 -7.02 9.39
CA LEU A 106 -1.53 -5.71 8.78
C LEU A 106 -0.30 -5.03 9.37
N GLU A 107 0.35 -4.24 8.55
CA GLU A 107 1.30 -3.24 8.97
C GLU A 107 0.59 -1.89 9.01
N ILE A 108 0.78 -1.15 10.10
CA ILE A 108 0.16 0.16 10.30
C ILE A 108 1.26 1.21 10.43
N ILE A 109 1.21 2.22 9.57
CA ILE A 109 2.11 3.36 9.58
C ILE A 109 1.30 4.58 9.99
N ASP A 110 1.52 5.05 11.20
CA ASP A 110 0.93 6.29 11.72
C ASP A 110 1.88 7.45 11.43
N LEU A 111 1.59 8.19 10.38
CA LEU A 111 2.39 9.35 9.95
C LEU A 111 2.25 10.54 10.90
N LYS A 112 1.13 10.63 11.61
CA LYS A 112 0.87 11.70 12.58
C LYS A 112 1.74 11.56 13.81
N ASN A 113 1.87 10.31 14.32
CA ASN A 113 2.65 10.01 15.52
C ASN A 113 4.08 9.55 15.19
N ASN A 114 4.40 9.30 13.92
CA ASN A 114 5.64 8.70 13.44
C ASN A 114 5.88 7.32 14.05
N GLU A 115 4.89 6.45 13.99
CA GLU A 115 4.90 5.10 14.53
C GLU A 115 4.69 4.05 13.43
N TYR A 116 5.33 2.91 13.61
CA TYR A 116 5.14 1.71 12.81
C TYR A 116 4.80 0.55 13.74
N SER A 117 3.77 -0.21 13.40
CA SER A 117 3.35 -1.35 14.19
C SER A 117 2.80 -2.48 13.31
N ASN A 118 2.94 -3.70 13.81
CA ASN A 118 2.31 -4.88 13.22
C ASN A 118 1.02 -5.18 13.98
N PHE A 119 -0.08 -5.30 13.25
CA PHE A 119 -1.38 -5.69 13.76
C PHE A 119 -1.64 -7.15 13.42
N THR A 120 -1.33 -8.05 14.37
CA THR A 120 -1.49 -9.51 14.25
C THR A 120 -2.31 -10.05 15.41
N PRO A 121 -3.63 -9.75 15.45
CA PRO A 121 -4.48 -10.15 16.56
C PRO A 121 -4.60 -11.68 16.66
N GLY A 122 -4.78 -12.17 17.87
CA GLY A 122 -4.97 -13.60 18.16
C GLY A 122 -6.43 -14.01 18.27
N SER A 123 -6.65 -15.25 18.67
CA SER A 123 -7.99 -15.83 18.94
C SER A 123 -8.96 -15.69 17.76
N ASN A 124 -10.19 -15.27 18.01
CA ASN A 124 -11.23 -15.10 16.98
C ASN A 124 -10.88 -14.04 15.93
N GLY A 125 -10.03 -13.08 16.28
CA GLY A 125 -9.55 -12.04 15.38
C GLY A 125 -8.33 -12.45 14.55
N GLN A 126 -7.76 -13.62 14.74
CA GLN A 126 -6.56 -14.04 14.01
C GLN A 126 -6.80 -14.08 12.50
N MET A 127 -6.00 -13.36 11.74
CA MET A 127 -5.99 -13.41 10.29
C MET A 127 -5.14 -14.58 9.78
N LYS A 128 -5.44 -15.07 8.57
CA LYS A 128 -4.69 -16.15 7.92
C LYS A 128 -3.96 -15.68 6.66
N SER A 129 -4.67 -14.96 5.82
CA SER A 129 -4.15 -14.44 4.55
C SER A 129 -4.89 -13.16 4.19
N PRO A 130 -4.73 -12.09 5.00
CA PRO A 130 -5.42 -10.82 4.73
C PRO A 130 -4.98 -10.27 3.37
N LEU A 131 -5.94 -10.04 2.48
CA LEU A 131 -5.63 -9.64 1.11
C LEU A 131 -5.88 -8.15 0.88
N ASN A 132 -7.05 -7.67 1.23
CA ASN A 132 -7.41 -6.25 1.16
C ASN A 132 -8.12 -5.79 2.42
N CYS A 133 -8.09 -4.49 2.65
CA CYS A 133 -8.81 -3.87 3.76
C CYS A 133 -9.47 -2.55 3.35
N TYR A 134 -10.48 -2.20 4.10
CA TYR A 134 -11.10 -0.88 4.12
C TYR A 134 -11.14 -0.38 5.55
N VAL A 135 -10.75 0.87 5.77
CA VAL A 135 -10.86 1.54 7.07
C VAL A 135 -11.77 2.75 6.90
N ASP A 136 -12.83 2.81 7.69
CA ASP A 136 -13.76 3.93 7.61
C ASP A 136 -13.26 5.15 8.41
N LYS A 137 -13.98 6.28 8.31
CA LYS A 137 -13.61 7.55 8.99
C LYS A 137 -13.59 7.45 10.51
N ASN A 138 -14.26 6.44 11.09
CA ASN A 138 -14.26 6.15 12.51
C ASN A 138 -13.21 5.10 12.89
N GLU A 139 -12.30 4.77 11.96
CA GLU A 139 -11.23 3.77 12.11
C GLU A 139 -11.75 2.33 12.35
N PHE A 140 -12.99 2.00 11.97
CA PHE A 140 -13.43 0.61 11.90
C PHE A 140 -12.74 -0.07 10.71
N LEU A 141 -12.13 -1.22 10.97
CA LEU A 141 -11.35 -1.96 10.00
C LEU A 141 -12.12 -3.20 9.52
N TYR A 142 -12.21 -3.34 8.19
CA TYR A 142 -12.80 -4.47 7.48
C TYR A 142 -11.70 -5.14 6.67
N VAL A 143 -11.45 -6.44 6.89
CA VAL A 143 -10.36 -7.17 6.23
C VAL A 143 -10.91 -8.34 5.43
N ALA A 144 -10.76 -8.31 4.12
CA ALA A 144 -11.02 -9.46 3.26
C ALA A 144 -9.89 -10.49 3.43
N ASP A 145 -10.21 -11.62 4.05
CA ASP A 145 -9.28 -12.71 4.33
C ASP A 145 -9.72 -14.00 3.61
N PRO A 146 -9.25 -14.23 2.38
CA PRO A 146 -9.59 -15.45 1.64
C PRO A 146 -9.08 -16.73 2.30
N GLY A 147 -8.04 -16.66 3.16
CA GLY A 147 -7.55 -17.81 3.91
C GLY A 147 -8.48 -18.22 5.06
N ARG A 148 -9.33 -17.31 5.52
CA ARG A 148 -10.39 -17.57 6.49
C ARG A 148 -11.75 -17.84 5.84
N HIS A 149 -11.91 -17.49 4.57
CA HIS A 149 -13.22 -17.43 3.89
C HIS A 149 -14.17 -16.44 4.59
N GLU A 150 -13.65 -15.29 5.03
CA GLU A 150 -14.39 -14.30 5.82
C GLU A 150 -13.91 -12.88 5.53
N VAL A 151 -14.79 -11.91 5.73
CA VAL A 151 -14.37 -10.53 6.02
C VAL A 151 -14.34 -10.37 7.54
N VAL A 152 -13.18 -10.07 8.09
CA VAL A 152 -12.96 -9.93 9.54
C VAL A 152 -13.11 -8.46 9.93
N LEU A 153 -13.79 -8.18 11.05
CA LEU A 153 -14.11 -6.82 11.46
C LEU A 153 -13.47 -6.50 12.81
N TYR A 154 -12.91 -5.28 12.88
CA TYR A 154 -12.32 -4.75 14.11
C TYR A 154 -12.83 -3.33 14.37
N ASP A 155 -12.91 -2.98 15.67
CA ASP A 155 -13.19 -1.61 16.09
C ASP A 155 -11.96 -0.69 15.94
N SER A 156 -12.15 0.60 16.27
CA SER A 156 -11.10 1.63 16.14
C SER A 156 -9.88 1.44 17.05
N VAL A 157 -9.98 0.56 18.06
CA VAL A 157 -8.85 0.22 18.94
C VAL A 157 -8.27 -1.16 18.64
N GLY A 158 -8.78 -1.84 17.59
CA GLY A 158 -8.27 -3.12 17.11
C GLY A 158 -8.89 -4.36 17.76
N ASN A 159 -9.97 -4.23 18.52
CA ASN A 159 -10.69 -5.40 19.04
C ASN A 159 -11.49 -6.07 17.94
N TYR A 160 -11.48 -7.40 17.91
CA TYR A 160 -12.37 -8.18 17.06
C TYR A 160 -13.83 -7.96 17.45
N ILE A 161 -14.66 -7.52 16.49
CA ILE A 161 -16.09 -7.25 16.71
C ILE A 161 -17.01 -8.15 15.90
N GLY A 162 -16.47 -8.99 15.01
CA GLY A 162 -17.27 -9.92 14.23
C GLY A 162 -16.67 -10.26 12.88
N LYS A 163 -17.47 -10.95 12.09
CA LYS A 163 -17.10 -11.39 10.75
C LYS A 163 -18.31 -11.38 9.82
N ILE A 164 -18.04 -11.32 8.53
CA ILE A 164 -18.99 -11.60 7.46
C ILE A 164 -18.51 -12.87 6.75
N ALA A 165 -19.41 -13.82 6.60
CA ALA A 165 -19.18 -15.06 5.87
C ALA A 165 -20.42 -15.37 5.02
N ASP A 166 -20.25 -16.15 3.97
CA ASP A 166 -21.35 -16.64 3.14
C ASP A 166 -21.54 -18.14 3.36
N THR A 167 -22.69 -18.65 3.03
CA THR A 167 -22.98 -20.09 3.00
C THR A 167 -22.43 -20.66 1.70
N GLY A 168 -21.51 -21.61 1.79
CA GLY A 168 -20.84 -22.23 0.62
C GLY A 168 -19.44 -21.66 0.35
N SER A 169 -19.03 -21.62 -0.91
CA SER A 169 -17.72 -21.07 -1.26
C SER A 169 -17.71 -19.55 -1.14
N PHE A 170 -16.85 -19.03 -0.28
CA PHE A 170 -16.67 -17.60 -0.08
C PHE A 170 -15.19 -17.28 0.04
N LYS A 171 -14.64 -16.60 -0.95
CA LYS A 171 -13.23 -16.26 -0.97
C LYS A 171 -13.05 -14.76 -1.25
N PRO A 172 -13.34 -13.92 -0.24
CA PRO A 172 -13.32 -12.47 -0.41
C PRO A 172 -11.94 -11.97 -0.82
N THR A 173 -11.86 -11.18 -1.88
CA THR A 173 -10.58 -10.61 -2.35
C THR A 173 -10.50 -9.11 -2.16
N ASP A 174 -11.64 -8.42 -2.08
CA ASP A 174 -11.71 -7.00 -1.74
C ASP A 174 -12.98 -6.69 -0.95
N VAL A 175 -12.94 -5.61 -0.19
CA VAL A 175 -14.06 -5.08 0.57
C VAL A 175 -14.08 -3.55 0.45
N ALA A 176 -15.26 -2.98 0.20
CA ALA A 176 -15.47 -1.53 0.18
C ALA A 176 -16.77 -1.18 0.92
N ILE A 177 -16.79 0.04 1.46
CA ILE A 177 -17.98 0.61 2.09
C ILE A 177 -18.46 1.76 1.22
N TYR A 178 -19.74 1.75 0.90
CA TYR A 178 -20.40 2.86 0.25
C TYR A 178 -21.78 3.12 0.87
N GLY A 179 -21.95 4.29 1.45
CA GLY A 179 -23.13 4.57 2.28
C GLY A 179 -23.26 3.59 3.44
N ASP A 180 -24.41 2.95 3.53
CA ASP A 180 -24.71 1.95 4.55
C ASP A 180 -24.52 0.50 4.05
N GLU A 181 -23.80 0.30 2.96
CA GLU A 181 -23.56 -1.02 2.37
C GLU A 181 -22.09 -1.42 2.45
N ILE A 182 -21.86 -2.70 2.75
CA ILE A 182 -20.56 -3.38 2.65
C ILE A 182 -20.58 -4.21 1.37
N TRP A 183 -19.67 -3.94 0.47
CA TRP A 183 -19.52 -4.64 -0.81
C TRP A 183 -18.29 -5.52 -0.76
N VAL A 184 -18.45 -6.79 -1.10
CA VAL A 184 -17.38 -7.80 -1.04
C VAL A 184 -17.31 -8.55 -2.35
N THR A 185 -16.15 -8.58 -2.98
CA THR A 185 -15.90 -9.41 -4.16
C THR A 185 -15.82 -10.87 -3.78
N ASN A 186 -16.50 -11.72 -4.55
CA ASN A 186 -16.52 -13.17 -4.34
C ASN A 186 -16.21 -13.91 -5.67
N PRO A 187 -14.94 -14.06 -6.04
CA PRO A 187 -14.53 -14.66 -7.32
C PRO A 187 -14.96 -16.13 -7.47
N ASP A 188 -15.05 -16.89 -6.38
CA ASP A 188 -15.47 -18.30 -6.42
C ASP A 188 -16.93 -18.47 -6.87
N ASN A 189 -17.75 -17.43 -6.67
CA ASN A 189 -19.16 -17.42 -7.07
C ASN A 189 -19.46 -16.40 -8.18
N HIS A 190 -18.44 -15.85 -8.84
CA HIS A 190 -18.60 -14.96 -10.01
C HIS A 190 -19.46 -13.73 -9.74
N ARG A 191 -19.44 -13.16 -8.54
CA ARG A 191 -20.35 -12.08 -8.12
C ARG A 191 -19.75 -11.24 -6.99
N LEU A 192 -20.47 -10.19 -6.59
CA LEU A 192 -20.24 -9.49 -5.34
C LEU A 192 -21.38 -9.83 -4.36
N ASN A 193 -21.03 -9.85 -3.08
CA ASN A 193 -22.00 -9.96 -1.98
C ASN A 193 -22.13 -8.59 -1.33
N VAL A 194 -23.38 -8.16 -1.07
CA VAL A 194 -23.69 -6.87 -0.46
C VAL A 194 -24.39 -7.11 0.88
N TYR A 195 -23.89 -6.41 1.90
CA TYR A 195 -24.37 -6.53 3.28
C TYR A 195 -24.69 -5.14 3.84
N ASP A 196 -25.60 -5.10 4.79
CA ASP A 196 -25.90 -3.89 5.58
C ASP A 196 -24.73 -3.56 6.53
N LYS A 197 -24.27 -2.32 6.51
CA LYS A 197 -23.10 -1.89 7.30
C LYS A 197 -23.35 -1.96 8.81
N HIS A 198 -24.57 -1.73 9.28
CA HIS A 198 -24.90 -1.65 10.71
C HIS A 198 -25.21 -3.04 11.29
N THR A 199 -26.07 -3.78 10.60
CA THR A 199 -26.52 -5.10 11.07
C THR A 199 -25.62 -6.25 10.63
N LYS A 200 -24.77 -6.06 9.60
CA LYS A 200 -23.96 -7.08 8.93
C LYS A 200 -24.82 -8.16 8.23
N GLN A 201 -26.12 -7.93 8.09
CA GLN A 201 -27.00 -8.86 7.41
C GLN A 201 -26.81 -8.79 5.91
N PHE A 202 -26.95 -9.95 5.27
CA PHE A 202 -26.94 -10.04 3.81
C PHE A 202 -28.12 -9.26 3.21
N ILE A 203 -27.86 -8.48 2.16
CA ILE A 203 -28.89 -7.73 1.43
C ILE A 203 -29.17 -8.40 0.09
N ARG A 204 -28.14 -8.54 -0.77
CA ARG A 204 -28.28 -9.07 -2.12
C ARG A 204 -26.96 -9.55 -2.69
N TYR A 205 -27.04 -10.36 -3.72
CA TYR A 205 -25.94 -10.59 -4.65
C TYR A 205 -25.97 -9.53 -5.76
N PHE A 206 -24.80 -9.32 -6.38
CA PHE A 206 -24.64 -8.38 -7.48
C PHE A 206 -23.81 -9.07 -8.58
N GLY A 207 -24.34 -9.04 -9.83
CA GLY A 207 -23.74 -9.68 -10.99
C GLY A 207 -24.24 -11.11 -11.27
N GLU A 208 -25.24 -11.60 -10.52
CA GLU A 208 -25.85 -12.94 -10.72
C GLU A 208 -26.75 -13.03 -11.96
N GLU A 209 -27.23 -11.90 -12.46
CA GLU A 209 -28.13 -11.82 -13.61
C GLU A 209 -27.47 -12.17 -14.95
N PHE A 210 -26.12 -12.28 -14.96
CA PHE A 210 -25.33 -12.59 -16.14
C PHE A 210 -24.79 -14.02 -16.08
N GLY A 211 -24.77 -14.71 -17.22
CA GLY A 211 -24.18 -16.03 -17.39
C GLY A 211 -22.86 -16.01 -18.17
N PRO A 212 -22.09 -17.11 -18.15
CA PRO A 212 -20.88 -17.23 -18.96
C PRO A 212 -21.13 -16.94 -20.44
N GLY A 213 -20.37 -16.00 -21.00
CA GLY A 213 -20.51 -15.52 -22.37
C GLY A 213 -21.22 -14.18 -22.49
N ASP A 214 -21.92 -13.73 -21.46
CA ASP A 214 -22.50 -12.38 -21.42
C ASP A 214 -21.40 -11.35 -21.12
N ASP A 215 -21.49 -10.18 -21.73
CA ASP A 215 -20.53 -9.08 -21.50
C ASP A 215 -20.47 -8.64 -20.03
N GLY A 216 -21.59 -8.74 -19.31
CA GLY A 216 -21.71 -8.41 -17.90
C GLY A 216 -21.35 -9.53 -16.94
N PHE A 217 -20.96 -10.73 -17.40
CA PHE A 217 -20.59 -11.83 -16.51
C PHE A 217 -19.24 -11.58 -15.85
N LEU A 218 -19.15 -11.80 -14.53
CA LEU A 218 -17.93 -11.65 -13.74
C LEU A 218 -17.19 -12.99 -13.64
N TYR A 219 -16.13 -13.18 -14.41
CA TYR A 219 -15.38 -14.44 -14.40
C TYR A 219 -14.54 -14.61 -13.13
N SER A 220 -13.91 -13.55 -12.64
CA SER A 220 -13.16 -13.55 -11.38
C SER A 220 -13.05 -12.11 -10.85
N PRO A 221 -14.13 -11.56 -10.26
CA PRO A 221 -14.12 -10.21 -9.71
C PRO A 221 -13.11 -10.10 -8.57
N TYR A 222 -12.15 -9.18 -8.70
CA TYR A 222 -11.00 -9.17 -7.81
C TYR A 222 -10.93 -7.93 -6.93
N ASN A 223 -11.00 -6.73 -7.50
CA ASN A 223 -11.08 -5.47 -6.78
C ASN A 223 -12.24 -4.64 -7.29
N LEU A 224 -12.71 -3.70 -6.46
CA LEU A 224 -13.80 -2.81 -6.83
C LEU A 224 -13.51 -1.36 -6.46
N CYS A 225 -14.07 -0.44 -7.24
CA CYS A 225 -14.16 0.98 -6.95
C CYS A 225 -15.61 1.43 -7.14
N ILE A 226 -16.18 2.06 -6.11
CA ILE A 226 -17.57 2.49 -6.09
C ILE A 226 -17.63 4.01 -6.07
N THR A 227 -18.35 4.59 -7.01
CA THR A 227 -18.65 6.02 -7.07
C THR A 227 -20.13 6.27 -6.81
N ALA A 228 -20.56 7.53 -6.87
CA ALA A 228 -21.98 7.88 -6.71
C ALA A 228 -22.88 7.16 -7.74
N ASP A 229 -22.40 7.05 -8.99
CA ASP A 229 -23.22 6.61 -10.11
C ASP A 229 -22.89 5.20 -10.61
N VAL A 230 -21.63 4.78 -10.48
CA VAL A 230 -21.13 3.56 -11.10
C VAL A 230 -20.24 2.74 -10.19
N ILE A 231 -20.16 1.45 -10.51
CA ILE A 231 -19.25 0.48 -9.89
C ILE A 231 -18.31 -0.02 -10.98
N TYR A 232 -16.99 0.07 -10.70
CA TYR A 232 -15.97 -0.55 -11.51
C TYR A 232 -15.41 -1.77 -10.80
N ILE A 233 -15.26 -2.86 -11.54
CA ILE A 233 -14.77 -4.14 -11.02
C ILE A 233 -13.62 -4.60 -11.90
N THR A 234 -12.45 -4.87 -11.32
CA THR A 234 -11.41 -5.60 -12.05
C THR A 234 -11.82 -7.06 -12.15
N ASP A 235 -12.09 -7.51 -13.34
CA ASP A 235 -12.36 -8.91 -13.62
C ASP A 235 -11.06 -9.59 -14.09
N PHE A 236 -10.37 -10.20 -13.14
CA PHE A 236 -9.11 -10.88 -13.37
C PHE A 236 -9.24 -12.05 -14.36
N GLY A 237 -10.38 -12.73 -14.35
CA GLY A 237 -10.66 -13.88 -15.23
C GLY A 237 -10.97 -13.49 -16.67
N ASP A 238 -11.40 -12.25 -16.91
CA ASP A 238 -11.72 -11.72 -18.26
C ASP A 238 -10.68 -10.68 -18.74
N PHE A 239 -9.67 -10.37 -17.91
CA PHE A 239 -8.63 -9.37 -18.24
C PHE A 239 -9.22 -8.00 -18.60
N LYS A 240 -10.33 -7.63 -17.95
CA LYS A 240 -11.07 -6.38 -18.20
C LYS A 240 -11.44 -5.68 -16.91
N ILE A 241 -11.80 -4.43 -17.06
CA ILE A 241 -12.52 -3.68 -16.04
C ILE A 241 -13.98 -3.62 -16.48
N LYS A 242 -14.88 -4.09 -15.66
CA LYS A 242 -16.32 -4.07 -15.94
C LYS A 242 -16.99 -2.91 -15.21
N LYS A 243 -17.83 -2.18 -15.91
CA LYS A 243 -18.54 -1.00 -15.41
C LYS A 243 -20.03 -1.30 -15.36
N TYR A 244 -20.62 -1.06 -14.19
CA TYR A 244 -22.05 -1.22 -13.95
C TYR A 244 -22.63 0.05 -13.35
N ASP A 245 -23.93 0.26 -13.52
CA ASP A 245 -24.63 1.23 -12.66
C ASP A 245 -24.89 0.63 -11.26
N ARG A 246 -25.42 1.47 -10.37
CA ARG A 246 -25.67 1.07 -8.96
C ARG A 246 -26.80 0.03 -8.83
N ALA A 247 -27.66 -0.10 -9.85
CA ALA A 247 -28.74 -1.08 -9.88
C ALA A 247 -28.29 -2.46 -10.40
N GLY A 248 -27.04 -2.58 -10.90
CA GLY A 248 -26.49 -3.83 -11.43
C GLY A 248 -26.47 -3.93 -12.94
N LYS A 249 -27.04 -2.95 -13.66
CA LYS A 249 -27.03 -2.97 -15.12
C LYS A 249 -25.61 -2.81 -15.65
N PHE A 250 -25.16 -3.75 -16.49
CA PHE A 250 -23.89 -3.64 -17.21
C PHE A 250 -23.92 -2.45 -18.16
N LEU A 251 -22.86 -1.64 -18.14
CA LEU A 251 -22.73 -0.44 -18.97
C LEU A 251 -21.66 -0.61 -20.05
N SER A 252 -20.47 -1.08 -19.69
CA SER A 252 -19.35 -1.28 -20.60
C SER A 252 -18.21 -2.06 -19.95
N SER A 253 -17.21 -2.44 -20.76
CA SER A 253 -15.93 -2.94 -20.28
C SER A 253 -14.78 -2.14 -20.87
N ILE A 254 -13.64 -2.14 -20.15
CA ILE A 254 -12.39 -1.48 -20.54
C ILE A 254 -11.29 -2.53 -20.60
N GLY A 255 -10.51 -2.53 -21.68
CA GLY A 255 -9.38 -3.43 -21.86
C GLY A 255 -9.73 -4.76 -22.49
N SER A 256 -8.72 -5.58 -22.63
CA SER A 256 -8.76 -6.96 -23.15
C SER A 256 -7.45 -7.65 -22.77
N TYR A 257 -7.37 -8.96 -22.89
CA TYR A 257 -6.09 -9.66 -22.72
C TYR A 257 -5.07 -9.21 -23.76
N GLY A 258 -3.85 -8.92 -23.33
CA GLY A 258 -2.75 -8.59 -24.23
C GLY A 258 -1.68 -7.71 -23.59
N THR A 259 -0.66 -7.38 -24.39
CA THR A 259 0.52 -6.61 -23.98
C THR A 259 0.58 -5.21 -24.60
N GLY A 260 -0.49 -4.80 -25.28
CA GLY A 260 -0.60 -3.48 -25.87
C GLY A 260 -1.11 -2.43 -24.88
N VAL A 261 -1.11 -1.21 -25.33
CA VAL A 261 -1.65 -0.06 -24.60
C VAL A 261 -3.15 -0.22 -24.39
N GLY A 262 -3.61 -0.06 -23.14
CA GLY A 262 -5.02 -0.27 -22.80
C GLY A 262 -5.43 -1.74 -22.67
N GLN A 263 -4.48 -2.69 -22.79
CA GLN A 263 -4.69 -4.11 -22.54
C GLN A 263 -4.17 -4.50 -21.17
N PHE A 264 -4.56 -5.69 -20.69
CA PHE A 264 -4.18 -6.20 -19.36
C PHE A 264 -3.71 -7.65 -19.44
N VAL A 265 -2.76 -7.98 -18.54
CA VAL A 265 -2.33 -9.36 -18.30
C VAL A 265 -2.79 -9.83 -16.92
N ARG A 266 -2.70 -8.95 -15.92
CA ARG A 266 -3.11 -9.23 -14.53
C ARG A 266 -3.67 -7.97 -13.88
N PRO A 267 -4.87 -7.48 -14.33
CA PRO A 267 -5.48 -6.31 -13.70
C PRO A 267 -5.84 -6.64 -12.25
N LYS A 268 -5.40 -5.80 -11.30
CA LYS A 268 -5.66 -5.99 -9.88
C LYS A 268 -6.32 -4.77 -9.26
N GLY A 269 -5.55 -3.96 -8.53
CA GLY A 269 -6.06 -2.79 -7.83
C GLY A 269 -6.68 -1.76 -8.77
N ILE A 270 -7.76 -1.15 -8.31
CA ILE A 270 -8.52 -0.13 -9.02
C ILE A 270 -8.91 0.98 -8.07
N ALA A 271 -8.82 2.23 -8.52
CA ALA A 271 -9.31 3.41 -7.82
C ALA A 271 -9.84 4.45 -8.81
N CYS A 272 -10.74 5.31 -8.34
CA CYS A 272 -11.23 6.46 -9.09
C CYS A 272 -10.87 7.75 -8.35
N ASP A 273 -10.53 8.79 -9.08
CA ASP A 273 -10.45 10.14 -8.52
C ASP A 273 -11.79 10.88 -8.58
N LYS A 274 -11.81 12.13 -8.07
CA LYS A 274 -13.01 12.98 -8.04
C LYS A 274 -13.47 13.45 -9.43
N ASP A 275 -12.56 13.42 -10.40
CA ASP A 275 -12.82 13.82 -11.79
C ASP A 275 -13.25 12.62 -12.67
N GLY A 276 -13.38 11.43 -12.06
CA GLY A 276 -13.78 10.20 -12.74
C GLY A 276 -12.66 9.51 -13.51
N ILE A 277 -11.40 9.91 -13.29
CA ILE A 277 -10.25 9.19 -13.82
C ILE A 277 -10.07 7.88 -13.07
N LEU A 278 -9.94 6.82 -13.81
CA LEU A 278 -9.76 5.46 -13.32
C LEU A 278 -8.28 5.08 -13.34
N TYR A 279 -7.78 4.59 -12.23
CA TYR A 279 -6.43 4.07 -12.04
C TYR A 279 -6.50 2.56 -11.90
N VAL A 280 -5.79 1.83 -12.75
CA VAL A 280 -5.76 0.36 -12.73
C VAL A 280 -4.33 -0.11 -12.71
N VAL A 281 -3.94 -0.89 -11.70
CA VAL A 281 -2.62 -1.53 -11.66
C VAL A 281 -2.67 -2.88 -12.34
N ASP A 282 -1.70 -3.12 -13.21
CA ASP A 282 -1.48 -4.41 -13.86
C ASP A 282 -0.20 -5.06 -13.34
N ALA A 283 -0.36 -6.15 -12.59
CA ALA A 283 0.77 -6.89 -12.04
C ALA A 283 1.57 -7.66 -13.10
N GLY A 284 1.03 -7.87 -14.29
CA GLY A 284 1.75 -8.51 -15.39
C GLY A 284 2.65 -7.55 -16.15
N PHE A 285 2.22 -6.28 -16.27
CA PHE A 285 3.02 -5.19 -16.86
C PHE A 285 3.84 -4.42 -15.85
N GLU A 286 3.54 -4.60 -14.57
CA GLU A 286 4.18 -3.87 -13.46
C GLU A 286 4.03 -2.35 -13.61
N ASN A 287 2.85 -1.90 -14.03
CA ASN A 287 2.51 -0.48 -14.19
C ASN A 287 1.11 -0.16 -13.67
N ALA A 288 0.78 1.12 -13.70
CA ALA A 288 -0.58 1.62 -13.51
C ALA A 288 -1.03 2.35 -14.78
N GLN A 289 -2.22 2.03 -15.27
CA GLN A 289 -2.84 2.66 -16.43
C GLN A 289 -3.99 3.57 -15.98
N MET A 290 -4.13 4.73 -16.61
CA MET A 290 -5.14 5.73 -16.32
C MET A 290 -6.13 5.83 -17.47
N PHE A 291 -7.43 5.80 -17.16
CA PHE A 291 -8.50 5.88 -18.16
C PHE A 291 -9.49 6.98 -17.78
N ASN A 292 -10.13 7.59 -18.78
CA ASN A 292 -11.28 8.45 -18.54
C ASN A 292 -12.56 7.62 -18.36
N ASP A 293 -13.66 8.30 -18.06
CA ASP A 293 -15.00 7.72 -17.87
C ASP A 293 -15.56 6.94 -19.08
N LYS A 294 -15.01 7.21 -20.29
CA LYS A 294 -15.33 6.53 -21.56
C LYS A 294 -14.45 5.32 -21.81
N GLY A 295 -13.52 5.00 -20.90
CA GLY A 295 -12.58 3.89 -21.03
C GLY A 295 -11.43 4.15 -21.99
N GLN A 296 -11.18 5.40 -22.37
CA GLN A 296 -10.03 5.77 -23.18
C GLN A 296 -8.80 5.90 -22.30
N LEU A 297 -7.69 5.27 -22.71
CA LEU A 297 -6.42 5.41 -22.01
C LEU A 297 -5.91 6.84 -22.13
N LEU A 298 -5.54 7.43 -20.99
CA LEU A 298 -4.95 8.76 -20.91
C LEU A 298 -3.43 8.68 -20.83
N MET A 299 -2.90 7.84 -19.94
CA MET A 299 -1.48 7.60 -19.77
C MET A 299 -1.24 6.35 -18.92
N PHE A 300 0.00 5.95 -18.78
CA PHE A 300 0.46 4.98 -17.79
C PHE A 300 1.69 5.49 -17.06
N PHE A 301 1.97 4.96 -15.88
CA PHE A 301 3.14 5.29 -15.07
C PHE A 301 3.67 4.06 -14.33
N GLY A 302 4.90 4.14 -13.85
CA GLY A 302 5.64 2.98 -13.41
C GLY A 302 6.15 2.14 -14.58
N GLY A 303 6.53 0.93 -14.30
CA GLY A 303 7.08 -0.06 -15.24
C GLY A 303 7.79 -1.16 -14.48
N PRO A 304 8.31 -2.20 -15.16
CA PRO A 304 9.11 -3.22 -14.51
C PRO A 304 10.30 -2.61 -13.77
N TYR A 305 10.48 -3.02 -12.52
CA TYR A 305 11.38 -2.39 -11.57
C TYR A 305 12.83 -2.21 -12.11
N LYS A 306 13.26 -0.97 -12.21
CA LYS A 306 14.63 -0.53 -12.54
C LYS A 306 15.12 0.52 -11.54
N GLY A 307 14.22 1.12 -10.76
CA GLY A 307 14.54 2.15 -9.81
C GLY A 307 13.32 2.86 -9.25
N PRO A 308 13.52 4.00 -8.57
CA PRO A 308 12.45 4.78 -7.94
C PRO A 308 11.35 5.15 -8.93
N GLY A 309 10.11 4.91 -8.53
CA GLY A 309 8.92 5.17 -9.35
C GLY A 309 8.49 4.00 -10.23
N ASP A 310 9.29 2.94 -10.32
CA ASP A 310 8.89 1.68 -10.96
C ASP A 310 8.20 0.75 -9.96
N MET A 311 7.60 -0.34 -10.45
CA MET A 311 6.78 -1.26 -9.67
C MET A 311 7.32 -2.68 -9.76
N TRP A 312 7.02 -3.51 -8.75
CA TRP A 312 7.31 -4.94 -8.78
C TRP A 312 6.10 -5.74 -8.27
N LEU A 313 5.35 -6.34 -9.20
CA LEU A 313 4.08 -7.01 -8.96
C LEU A 313 3.10 -6.13 -8.16
N PRO A 314 2.69 -4.96 -8.67
CA PRO A 314 1.76 -4.08 -7.98
C PRO A 314 0.44 -4.81 -7.69
N ALA A 315 -0.20 -4.46 -6.56
CA ALA A 315 -1.39 -5.15 -6.08
C ALA A 315 -2.60 -4.26 -5.87
N LYS A 316 -2.44 -3.13 -5.19
CA LYS A 316 -3.52 -2.17 -4.89
C LYS A 316 -3.10 -0.77 -5.30
N VAL A 317 -4.07 0.03 -5.69
CA VAL A 317 -3.94 1.48 -5.84
C VAL A 317 -5.05 2.17 -5.06
N VAL A 318 -4.73 3.28 -4.41
CA VAL A 318 -5.70 4.19 -3.80
C VAL A 318 -5.38 5.62 -4.18
N VAL A 319 -6.42 6.45 -4.25
CA VAL A 319 -6.32 7.91 -4.44
C VAL A 319 -6.72 8.58 -3.14
N ASP A 320 -5.89 9.52 -2.66
CA ASP A 320 -6.09 10.21 -1.39
C ASP A 320 -5.98 11.73 -1.55
N TYR A 321 -6.94 12.45 -0.97
CA TYR A 321 -7.02 13.91 -0.98
C TYR A 321 -6.83 14.53 0.41
N ASP A 322 -6.87 13.71 1.44
CA ASP A 322 -7.00 14.19 2.82
C ASP A 322 -5.65 14.24 3.57
N ASN A 323 -4.63 13.50 3.09
CA ASN A 323 -3.36 13.33 3.80
C ASN A 323 -2.15 13.93 3.05
N LEU A 324 -2.36 14.99 2.27
CA LEU A 324 -1.35 15.59 1.40
C LEU A 324 -0.16 16.17 2.18
N GLU A 325 -0.40 16.69 3.39
CA GLU A 325 0.60 17.38 4.21
C GLU A 325 1.81 16.51 4.55
N TYR A 326 1.62 15.21 4.69
CA TYR A 326 2.72 14.27 5.00
C TYR A 326 3.73 14.13 3.87
N PHE A 327 3.30 14.44 2.62
CA PHE A 327 4.10 14.20 1.41
C PHE A 327 4.48 15.48 0.66
N LYS A 328 3.96 16.64 1.01
CA LYS A 328 4.29 17.95 0.37
C LYS A 328 5.79 18.22 0.30
N LYS A 329 6.56 17.79 1.29
CA LYS A 329 8.03 17.98 1.34
C LYS A 329 8.80 17.29 0.21
N TYR A 330 8.18 16.34 -0.49
CA TYR A 330 8.78 15.59 -1.59
C TYR A 330 8.41 16.15 -2.97
N VAL A 331 7.46 17.07 -3.02
CA VAL A 331 7.01 17.70 -4.27
C VAL A 331 8.06 18.68 -4.77
N ASP A 332 8.33 18.68 -6.09
CA ASP A 332 9.18 19.69 -6.70
C ASP A 332 8.53 21.08 -6.52
N PRO A 333 9.28 22.10 -6.06
CA PRO A 333 8.72 23.44 -5.77
C PRO A 333 8.03 24.14 -6.94
N LYS A 334 8.22 23.68 -8.16
CA LYS A 334 7.55 24.21 -9.36
C LYS A 334 6.09 23.77 -9.48
N TYR A 335 5.64 22.82 -8.65
CA TYR A 335 4.32 22.22 -8.76
C TYR A 335 3.54 22.29 -7.45
N ASN A 336 2.22 22.33 -7.58
CA ASN A 336 1.28 22.08 -6.50
C ASN A 336 0.91 20.60 -6.47
N LEU A 337 0.72 20.04 -5.28
CA LEU A 337 0.19 18.70 -5.07
C LEU A 337 -1.34 18.75 -5.04
N ASN A 338 -1.99 18.03 -5.95
CA ASN A 338 -3.45 17.99 -6.04
C ASN A 338 -4.04 16.83 -5.21
N TYR A 339 -3.49 15.64 -5.35
CA TYR A 339 -3.84 14.43 -4.60
C TYR A 339 -2.70 13.41 -4.68
N LEU A 340 -2.78 12.39 -3.83
CA LEU A 340 -1.84 11.28 -3.80
C LEU A 340 -2.40 10.08 -4.55
N ILE A 341 -1.51 9.33 -5.18
CA ILE A 341 -1.77 8.01 -5.73
C ILE A 341 -0.79 7.06 -5.06
N ILE A 342 -1.29 6.07 -4.33
CA ILE A 342 -0.50 5.17 -3.51
C ILE A 342 -0.65 3.77 -4.07
N VAL A 343 0.48 3.13 -4.37
CA VAL A 343 0.52 1.78 -4.98
C VAL A 343 1.32 0.84 -4.10
N SER A 344 0.75 -0.31 -3.76
CA SER A 344 1.48 -1.38 -3.09
C SER A 344 2.17 -2.30 -4.09
N ASN A 345 3.41 -2.71 -3.80
CA ASN A 345 4.21 -3.66 -4.55
C ASN A 345 4.49 -4.89 -3.69
N GLN A 346 4.16 -6.08 -4.17
CA GLN A 346 4.35 -7.32 -3.41
C GLN A 346 5.83 -7.65 -3.18
N TYR A 347 6.69 -7.26 -4.10
CA TYR A 347 8.12 -7.51 -4.07
C TYR A 347 8.92 -6.23 -4.29
N GLY A 348 10.24 -6.37 -4.38
CA GLY A 348 11.16 -5.26 -4.59
C GLY A 348 11.47 -4.48 -3.31
N PRO A 349 12.38 -3.52 -3.40
CA PRO A 349 12.78 -2.67 -2.29
C PRO A 349 11.77 -1.55 -1.99
N ASP A 350 10.98 -1.11 -3.00
CA ASP A 350 10.00 -0.04 -2.88
C ASP A 350 8.61 -0.65 -2.70
N LYS A 351 8.23 -0.91 -1.43
CA LYS A 351 7.02 -1.67 -1.09
C LYS A 351 5.72 -0.89 -1.30
N ILE A 352 5.70 0.37 -0.88
CA ILE A 352 4.57 1.28 -1.08
C ILE A 352 5.08 2.51 -1.81
N ASN A 353 4.73 2.64 -3.07
CA ASN A 353 5.07 3.82 -3.87
C ASN A 353 4.04 4.93 -3.67
N ILE A 354 4.53 6.13 -3.45
CA ILE A 354 3.72 7.34 -3.32
C ILE A 354 3.98 8.24 -4.52
N TYR A 355 2.94 8.49 -5.30
CA TYR A 355 2.95 9.46 -6.39
C TYR A 355 2.04 10.63 -6.04
N GLY A 356 2.35 11.80 -6.55
CA GLY A 356 1.50 12.98 -6.47
C GLY A 356 0.96 13.37 -7.84
N SER A 357 -0.34 13.60 -7.93
CA SER A 357 -0.89 14.39 -9.03
C SER A 357 -0.46 15.83 -8.84
N ILE A 358 0.13 16.42 -9.87
CA ILE A 358 0.74 17.75 -9.79
C ILE A 358 0.21 18.70 -10.86
N SER A 359 0.21 19.98 -10.54
CA SER A 359 -0.08 21.06 -11.48
C SER A 359 0.94 22.19 -11.32
N PRO A 360 1.33 22.89 -12.40
CA PRO A 360 2.29 23.99 -12.30
C PRO A 360 1.83 25.07 -11.31
N VAL A 361 2.78 25.60 -10.53
CA VAL A 361 2.52 26.80 -9.72
C VAL A 361 2.24 27.96 -10.67
N LYS A 362 1.07 28.59 -10.54
CA LYS A 362 0.76 29.81 -11.30
C LYS A 362 1.65 30.94 -10.78
N ASN A 363 2.48 31.50 -11.66
CA ASN A 363 3.24 32.71 -11.37
C ASN A 363 2.32 33.95 -11.24
#